data_82ac77991698bf6e531c61773df7fbf1
#
_entry.id   82ac77991698bf6e531c61773df7fbf1
#
_cell.length_a   1.000
_cell.length_b   1.000
_cell.length_c   1.000
_cell.angle_alpha   90.00
_cell.angle_beta   90.00
_cell.angle_gamma   90.00
#
_symmetry.space_group_name_H-M   'P 1'
#
loop_
_entity.id
_entity.type
_entity.pdbx_description
1 polymer ?
#
loop_
_entity_poly.entity_id
_entity_poly.type
_entity_poly.pdbx_seq_one_letter_code
_entity_poly.pdbx_strand_id
1 'polypeptide(L)'
;MLALLVLAHRTVFNWFSFRYSQLLAREDLTQFKLKPILDVALIFAAPIVAFAFLYVMYFEETIWQAGFSLGFAALYAMLYQLLKRAHSVELIAQSYLSLTLVFLALIPPILLHDQWGVVGWSVEGALIFIYALYRTSSLSRYLAMGLLAVAGLSSLYYVVELNRFPTEVYWALCLSYFAVVAVANSVERFRQQLSFATIAFFCLQLLSATSMLFILLLDEIDSKSQVTMALLIIVLLYTVLNEWLLYRKASWSWLLPKWIGLIPLYAVAFIFLVGLSHDGVIMWSSGLDRLLFALTSGLLTLLWLRPLQGVEDEQEWVSLGALLSLALTSLTLIPSMLYLSMVILPLAFAAWCYVKPIQTRWRKFWQARNTLVLMLFWIVCSQIFSQQAFAGYWLPIFTPFDLVSIAMLTGFIWMLNLQMKAGLEKSLGAILMMSSLLWLSSYVVLRALHVYFLTPYNDWEMWENALVQLSFTLLWVSLAFICMLTATKRNLRSLWIFGGCILVLVTLKLVLFDLSHIGTLTRVISFLGAGLVMLVIAYIAPMPELEEKIN
;
A
#
# COMPACT_ATOMS: atom_id res chain seq x y z
N MET A 1 36.36 -21.02 11.44
CA MET A 1 36.18 -20.34 12.72
C MET A 1 34.79 -19.71 12.88
N LEU A 2 34.32 -18.87 11.92
CA LEU A 2 32.97 -18.27 11.95
C LEU A 2 31.84 -19.31 11.91
N ALA A 3 31.98 -20.36 11.08
CA ALA A 3 31.00 -21.45 11.01
C ALA A 3 30.85 -22.21 12.35
N LEU A 4 31.96 -22.41 13.07
CA LEU A 4 31.95 -22.99 14.41
C LEU A 4 31.29 -22.07 15.44
N LEU A 5 31.52 -20.76 15.35
CA LEU A 5 30.88 -19.75 16.20
C LEU A 5 29.36 -19.68 15.94
N VAL A 6 28.94 -19.71 14.68
CA VAL A 6 27.53 -19.76 14.27
C VAL A 6 26.87 -21.05 14.75
N LEU A 7 27.54 -22.18 14.65
CA LEU A 7 27.06 -23.48 15.14
C LEU A 7 26.96 -23.51 16.67
N ALA A 8 27.97 -22.97 17.36
CA ALA A 8 27.98 -22.88 18.84
C ALA A 8 26.88 -21.91 19.35
N HIS A 9 26.75 -20.74 18.75
CA HIS A 9 25.68 -19.79 19.08
C HIS A 9 24.30 -20.40 18.85
N ARG A 10 24.16 -21.17 17.79
CA ARG A 10 22.93 -21.83 17.41
C ARG A 10 22.57 -23.00 18.33
N THR A 11 23.55 -23.82 18.71
CA THR A 11 23.33 -24.91 19.68
C THR A 11 22.95 -24.36 21.04
N VAL A 12 23.60 -23.28 21.50
CA VAL A 12 23.27 -22.58 22.74
C VAL A 12 21.85 -21.97 22.66
N PHE A 13 21.50 -21.31 21.56
CA PHE A 13 20.19 -20.69 21.37
C PHE A 13 19.06 -21.73 21.30
N ASN A 14 19.25 -22.81 20.54
CA ASN A 14 18.28 -23.91 20.47
C ASN A 14 18.15 -24.64 21.80
N TRP A 15 19.24 -24.82 22.52
CA TRP A 15 19.23 -25.39 23.88
C TRP A 15 18.49 -24.47 24.85
N PHE A 16 18.69 -23.17 24.76
CA PHE A 16 18.00 -22.17 25.58
C PHE A 16 16.50 -22.15 25.26
N SER A 17 16.12 -22.17 23.98
CA SER A 17 14.73 -22.28 23.54
C SER A 17 14.05 -23.55 24.00
N PHE A 18 14.77 -24.69 23.95
CA PHE A 18 14.29 -25.98 24.42
C PHE A 18 14.10 -25.97 25.94
N ARG A 19 15.08 -25.45 26.70
CA ARG A 19 14.99 -25.33 28.16
C ARG A 19 13.92 -24.35 28.60
N TYR A 20 13.76 -23.25 27.87
CA TYR A 20 12.69 -22.27 28.08
C TYR A 20 11.31 -22.87 27.80
N SER A 21 11.19 -23.69 26.77
CA SER A 21 9.97 -24.42 26.47
C SER A 21 9.62 -25.46 27.55
N GLN A 22 10.62 -26.10 28.14
CA GLN A 22 10.42 -26.99 29.30
C GLN A 22 10.00 -26.24 30.57
N LEU A 23 10.50 -25.01 30.76
CA LEU A 23 10.11 -24.16 31.89
C LEU A 23 8.67 -23.65 31.72
N LEU A 24 8.26 -23.29 30.49
CA LEU A 24 6.88 -22.93 30.15
C LEU A 24 5.88 -24.09 30.31
N ALA A 25 6.37 -25.34 30.22
CA ALA A 25 5.56 -26.53 30.44
C ALA A 25 5.25 -26.80 31.92
N ARG A 26 5.93 -26.12 32.88
CA ARG A 26 5.66 -26.21 34.31
C ARG A 26 4.63 -25.14 34.66
N GLU A 27 3.47 -25.56 35.15
CA GLU A 27 2.32 -24.71 35.50
C GLU A 27 2.60 -23.59 36.52
N ASP A 28 3.73 -23.64 37.23
CA ASP A 28 4.12 -22.69 38.29
C ASP A 28 4.58 -21.30 37.75
N LEU A 29 4.63 -21.09 36.43
CA LEU A 29 5.14 -19.86 35.83
C LEU A 29 4.05 -18.80 35.51
N THR A 30 2.87 -18.92 36.07
CA THR A 30 1.78 -17.92 35.91
C THR A 30 2.12 -16.52 36.43
N GLN A 31 3.19 -16.35 37.19
CA GLN A 31 3.65 -15.05 37.70
C GLN A 31 4.57 -14.29 36.76
N PHE A 32 5.13 -14.90 35.71
CA PHE A 32 5.94 -14.20 34.71
C PHE A 32 5.06 -13.74 33.56
N LYS A 33 4.88 -12.43 33.40
CA LYS A 33 4.29 -11.81 32.21
C LYS A 33 5.25 -11.99 31.03
N LEU A 34 5.28 -13.18 30.46
CA LEU A 34 5.99 -13.48 29.22
C LEU A 34 5.35 -12.69 28.07
N LYS A 35 6.18 -12.06 27.24
CA LYS A 35 5.74 -11.43 26.00
C LYS A 35 6.00 -12.41 24.85
N PRO A 36 5.05 -13.30 24.51
CA PRO A 36 5.27 -14.38 23.53
C PRO A 36 5.68 -13.86 22.15
N ILE A 37 5.34 -12.61 21.82
CA ILE A 37 5.70 -11.94 20.57
C ILE A 37 7.22 -11.70 20.49
N LEU A 38 7.88 -11.30 21.60
CA LEU A 38 9.33 -11.06 21.63
C LEU A 38 10.10 -12.36 21.47
N ASP A 39 9.63 -13.42 22.13
CA ASP A 39 10.28 -14.72 22.09
C ASP A 39 10.19 -15.35 20.70
N VAL A 40 9.02 -15.26 20.06
CA VAL A 40 8.83 -15.68 18.67
C VAL A 40 9.71 -14.86 17.71
N ALA A 41 9.79 -13.54 17.89
CA ALA A 41 10.66 -12.69 17.07
C ALA A 41 12.14 -13.09 17.18
N LEU A 42 12.63 -13.41 18.39
CA LEU A 42 14.00 -13.87 18.60
C LEU A 42 14.26 -15.25 17.98
N ILE A 43 13.28 -16.17 18.04
CA ILE A 43 13.36 -17.49 17.41
C ILE A 43 13.53 -17.35 15.89
N PHE A 44 12.89 -16.36 15.25
CA PHE A 44 13.04 -16.09 13.83
C PHE A 44 14.33 -15.33 13.49
N ALA A 45 14.70 -14.32 14.28
CA ALA A 45 15.84 -13.46 13.99
C ALA A 45 17.18 -14.21 13.98
N ALA A 46 17.41 -15.08 14.95
CA ALA A 46 18.70 -15.77 15.07
C ALA A 46 19.06 -16.65 13.86
N PRO A 47 18.19 -17.56 13.37
CA PRO A 47 18.51 -18.36 12.20
C PRO A 47 18.60 -17.56 10.90
N ILE A 48 17.80 -16.50 10.76
CA ILE A 48 17.85 -15.63 9.57
C ILE A 48 19.19 -14.92 9.50
N VAL A 49 19.66 -14.35 10.63
CA VAL A 49 20.98 -13.70 10.69
C VAL A 49 22.09 -14.71 10.44
N ALA A 50 22.02 -15.90 11.04
CA ALA A 50 23.02 -16.96 10.84
C ALA A 50 23.08 -17.41 9.36
N PHE A 51 21.93 -17.57 8.73
CA PHE A 51 21.86 -17.90 7.31
C PHE A 51 22.40 -16.77 6.42
N ALA A 52 22.05 -15.52 6.72
CA ALA A 52 22.56 -14.37 5.97
C ALA A 52 24.09 -14.29 5.99
N PHE A 53 24.72 -14.55 7.14
CA PHE A 53 26.18 -14.65 7.23
C PHE A 53 26.76 -15.77 6.36
N LEU A 54 26.17 -16.96 6.39
CA LEU A 54 26.60 -18.09 5.56
C LEU A 54 26.38 -17.79 4.07
N TYR A 55 25.27 -17.14 3.73
CA TYR A 55 24.96 -16.73 2.37
C TYR A 55 26.02 -15.77 1.81
N VAL A 56 26.40 -14.76 2.58
CA VAL A 56 27.45 -13.80 2.18
C VAL A 56 28.83 -14.46 2.10
N MET A 57 29.16 -15.38 3.02
CA MET A 57 30.46 -16.08 2.99
C MET A 57 30.65 -16.99 1.78
N TYR A 58 29.57 -17.56 1.26
CA TYR A 58 29.57 -18.48 0.12
C TYR A 58 28.82 -17.87 -1.07
N PHE A 59 29.00 -16.57 -1.30
CA PHE A 59 28.21 -15.80 -2.28
C PHE A 59 28.32 -16.34 -3.72
N GLU A 60 29.45 -16.91 -4.10
CA GLU A 60 29.68 -17.47 -5.44
C GLU A 60 29.32 -18.97 -5.56
N GLU A 61 28.95 -19.61 -4.46
CA GLU A 61 28.75 -21.05 -4.37
C GLU A 61 27.28 -21.43 -4.11
N THR A 62 26.45 -21.35 -5.14
CA THR A 62 24.98 -21.57 -5.04
C THR A 62 24.59 -22.93 -4.45
N ILE A 63 25.36 -23.99 -4.75
CA ILE A 63 25.12 -25.34 -4.23
C ILE A 63 25.27 -25.37 -2.70
N TRP A 64 26.30 -24.71 -2.15
CA TRP A 64 26.51 -24.63 -0.71
C TRP A 64 25.45 -23.77 -0.02
N GLN A 65 25.05 -22.65 -0.65
CA GLN A 65 23.97 -21.81 -0.13
C GLN A 65 22.65 -22.59 -0.02
N ALA A 66 22.28 -23.34 -1.08
CA ALA A 66 21.10 -24.20 -1.05
C ALA A 66 21.24 -25.35 -0.04
N GLY A 67 22.44 -25.94 0.06
CA GLY A 67 22.76 -26.97 1.05
C GLY A 67 22.61 -26.49 2.49
N PHE A 68 23.05 -25.27 2.80
CA PHE A 68 22.81 -24.65 4.11
C PHE A 68 21.33 -24.41 4.37
N SER A 69 20.59 -23.90 3.39
CA SER A 69 19.14 -23.69 3.52
C SER A 69 18.42 -25.01 3.81
N LEU A 70 18.74 -26.07 3.07
CA LEU A 70 18.19 -27.41 3.32
C LEU A 70 18.57 -27.95 4.71
N GLY A 71 19.82 -27.74 5.15
CA GLY A 71 20.29 -28.13 6.47
C GLY A 71 19.53 -27.42 7.59
N PHE A 72 19.26 -26.12 7.43
CA PHE A 72 18.44 -25.35 8.36
C PHE A 72 17.00 -25.85 8.36
N ALA A 73 16.40 -26.11 7.18
CA ALA A 73 15.05 -26.67 7.08
C ALA A 73 14.94 -28.03 7.79
N ALA A 74 15.89 -28.95 7.56
CA ALA A 74 15.92 -30.26 8.20
C ALA A 74 16.04 -30.16 9.72
N LEU A 75 16.88 -29.28 10.24
CA LEU A 75 17.04 -29.05 11.67
C LEU A 75 15.74 -28.57 12.32
N TYR A 76 15.09 -27.57 11.73
CA TYR A 76 13.83 -27.04 12.29
C TYR A 76 12.67 -28.01 12.12
N ALA A 77 12.64 -28.81 11.05
CA ALA A 77 11.70 -29.93 10.92
C ALA A 77 11.87 -30.97 12.03
N MET A 78 13.11 -31.30 12.36
CA MET A 78 13.40 -32.22 13.49
C MET A 78 12.94 -31.63 14.84
N LEU A 79 13.23 -30.37 15.10
CA LEU A 79 12.79 -29.68 16.32
C LEU A 79 11.26 -29.63 16.41
N TYR A 80 10.58 -29.34 15.31
CA TYR A 80 9.12 -29.41 15.23
C TYR A 80 8.60 -30.81 15.58
N GLN A 81 9.19 -31.87 15.01
CA GLN A 81 8.78 -33.26 15.29
C GLN A 81 8.92 -33.62 16.77
N LEU A 82 9.96 -33.11 17.44
CA LEU A 82 10.18 -33.36 18.88
C LEU A 82 9.14 -32.63 19.74
N LEU A 83 8.77 -31.39 19.36
CA LEU A 83 7.89 -30.55 20.18
C LEU A 83 6.39 -30.68 19.86
N LYS A 84 6.00 -31.19 18.71
CA LYS A 84 4.60 -31.27 18.28
C LYS A 84 3.65 -32.06 19.21
N ARG A 85 4.22 -32.86 20.13
CA ARG A 85 3.44 -33.66 21.10
C ARG A 85 3.17 -32.92 22.40
N ALA A 86 3.87 -31.81 22.65
CA ALA A 86 3.76 -31.04 23.90
C ALA A 86 2.78 -29.88 23.72
N HIS A 87 1.59 -29.98 24.28
CA HIS A 87 0.51 -28.99 24.13
C HIS A 87 0.87 -27.60 24.69
N SER A 88 1.68 -27.57 25.75
CA SER A 88 2.14 -26.34 26.40
C SER A 88 3.07 -25.46 25.56
N VAL A 89 3.65 -26.00 24.48
CA VAL A 89 4.61 -25.30 23.60
C VAL A 89 4.18 -25.27 22.13
N GLU A 90 2.89 -25.35 21.88
CA GLU A 90 2.33 -25.37 20.53
C GLU A 90 2.77 -24.17 19.67
N LEU A 91 2.83 -22.96 20.28
CA LEU A 91 3.27 -21.75 19.58
C LEU A 91 4.73 -21.85 19.09
N ILE A 92 5.62 -22.41 19.93
CA ILE A 92 7.03 -22.61 19.60
C ILE A 92 7.16 -23.69 18.52
N ALA A 93 6.40 -24.77 18.63
CA ALA A 93 6.37 -25.81 17.61
C ALA A 93 5.89 -25.27 16.25
N GLN A 94 4.85 -24.46 16.23
CA GLN A 94 4.38 -23.77 15.01
C GLN A 94 5.45 -22.82 14.44
N SER A 95 6.21 -22.13 15.29
CA SER A 95 7.32 -21.26 14.87
C SER A 95 8.44 -22.07 14.19
N TYR A 96 8.80 -23.24 14.72
CA TYR A 96 9.78 -24.11 14.08
C TYR A 96 9.29 -24.69 12.75
N LEU A 97 8.01 -25.06 12.64
CA LEU A 97 7.43 -25.44 11.36
C LEU A 97 7.51 -24.31 10.36
N SER A 98 7.20 -23.09 10.78
CA SER A 98 7.27 -21.92 9.92
C SER A 98 8.70 -21.62 9.47
N LEU A 99 9.70 -21.76 10.34
CA LEU A 99 11.12 -21.64 9.96
C LEU A 99 11.54 -22.73 8.96
N THR A 100 11.07 -23.96 9.14
CA THR A 100 11.29 -25.03 8.16
C THR A 100 10.78 -24.61 6.78
N LEU A 101 9.57 -24.08 6.71
CA LEU A 101 8.96 -23.63 5.46
C LEU A 101 9.71 -22.42 4.85
N VAL A 102 10.16 -21.46 5.68
CA VAL A 102 10.96 -20.32 5.21
C VAL A 102 12.28 -20.78 4.59
N PHE A 103 12.99 -21.73 5.23
CA PHE A 103 14.25 -22.21 4.67
C PHE A 103 14.07 -23.12 3.45
N LEU A 104 12.96 -23.84 3.35
CA LEU A 104 12.61 -24.53 2.10
C LEU A 104 12.33 -23.52 0.98
N ALA A 105 11.60 -22.45 1.28
CA ALA A 105 11.25 -21.41 0.32
C ALA A 105 12.46 -20.62 -0.24
N LEU A 106 13.59 -20.65 0.44
CA LEU A 106 14.83 -20.04 -0.07
C LEU A 106 15.58 -20.91 -1.09
N ILE A 107 15.25 -22.20 -1.21
CA ILE A 107 15.99 -23.11 -2.11
C ILE A 107 15.72 -22.80 -3.59
N PRO A 108 14.46 -22.62 -4.07
CA PRO A 108 14.20 -22.31 -5.48
C PRO A 108 14.94 -21.07 -6.00
N PRO A 109 14.92 -19.89 -5.33
CA PRO A 109 15.61 -18.70 -5.84
C PRO A 109 17.13 -18.82 -5.80
N ILE A 110 17.70 -19.71 -4.98
CA ILE A 110 19.14 -19.95 -4.92
C ILE A 110 19.58 -20.87 -6.07
N LEU A 111 18.80 -21.91 -6.36
CA LEU A 111 19.15 -22.92 -7.36
C LEU A 111 18.65 -22.58 -8.76
N LEU A 112 17.49 -21.93 -8.86
CA LEU A 112 16.87 -21.59 -10.12
C LEU A 112 17.30 -20.19 -10.53
N HIS A 113 17.78 -20.06 -11.76
CA HIS A 113 18.23 -18.78 -12.28
C HIS A 113 17.05 -17.93 -12.77
N ASP A 114 17.17 -16.64 -12.62
CA ASP A 114 16.24 -15.62 -13.15
C ASP A 114 14.76 -15.86 -12.77
N GLN A 115 13.88 -15.87 -13.77
CA GLN A 115 12.43 -15.97 -13.64
C GLN A 115 11.93 -17.26 -12.98
N TRP A 116 12.68 -18.35 -13.07
CA TRP A 116 12.29 -19.65 -12.51
C TRP A 116 12.28 -19.67 -10.96
N GLY A 117 13.05 -18.79 -10.33
CA GLY A 117 12.98 -18.57 -8.88
C GLY A 117 11.61 -18.06 -8.45
N VAL A 118 11.01 -17.12 -9.21
CA VAL A 118 9.67 -16.58 -8.96
C VAL A 118 8.60 -17.65 -9.18
N VAL A 119 8.73 -18.47 -10.21
CA VAL A 119 7.86 -19.64 -10.43
C VAL A 119 7.92 -20.58 -9.24
N GLY A 120 9.13 -20.90 -8.76
CA GLY A 120 9.33 -21.73 -7.56
C GLY A 120 8.61 -21.17 -6.34
N TRP A 121 8.79 -19.88 -6.04
CA TRP A 121 8.11 -19.21 -4.92
C TRP A 121 6.59 -19.22 -5.04
N SER A 122 6.05 -19.04 -6.25
CA SER A 122 4.61 -19.02 -6.47
C SER A 122 3.98 -20.38 -6.19
N VAL A 123 4.59 -21.45 -6.70
CA VAL A 123 4.11 -22.84 -6.48
C VAL A 123 4.26 -23.24 -5.02
N GLU A 124 5.42 -22.96 -4.43
CA GLU A 124 5.70 -23.32 -3.05
C GLU A 124 4.79 -22.55 -2.08
N GLY A 125 4.59 -21.24 -2.29
CA GLY A 125 3.67 -20.44 -1.50
C GLY A 125 2.24 -20.98 -1.55
N ALA A 126 1.78 -21.40 -2.72
CA ALA A 126 0.47 -22.03 -2.88
C ALA A 126 0.36 -23.35 -2.10
N LEU A 127 1.37 -24.22 -2.22
CA LEU A 127 1.40 -25.51 -1.51
C LEU A 127 1.43 -25.31 0.02
N ILE A 128 2.26 -24.38 0.51
CA ILE A 128 2.34 -24.05 1.94
C ILE A 128 0.99 -23.50 2.43
N PHE A 129 0.33 -22.64 1.66
CA PHE A 129 -0.97 -22.09 2.04
C PHE A 129 -2.04 -23.18 2.12
N ILE A 130 -2.11 -24.07 1.12
CA ILE A 130 -3.02 -25.20 1.12
C ILE A 130 -2.76 -26.12 2.32
N TYR A 131 -1.50 -26.45 2.58
CA TYR A 131 -1.12 -27.23 3.76
C TYR A 131 -1.54 -26.55 5.07
N ALA A 132 -1.36 -25.23 5.17
CA ALA A 132 -1.74 -24.45 6.33
C ALA A 132 -3.26 -24.42 6.57
N LEU A 133 -4.08 -24.48 5.50
CA LEU A 133 -5.54 -24.66 5.62
C LEU A 133 -5.90 -26.00 6.25
N TYR A 134 -5.26 -27.09 5.83
CA TYR A 134 -5.47 -28.41 6.43
C TYR A 134 -5.07 -28.47 7.91
N ARG A 135 -3.97 -27.80 8.26
CA ARG A 135 -3.43 -27.76 9.62
C ARG A 135 -4.06 -26.69 10.52
N THR A 136 -4.90 -25.82 9.99
CA THR A 136 -5.50 -24.69 10.71
C THR A 136 -4.47 -23.70 11.32
N SER A 137 -3.25 -23.64 10.75
CA SER A 137 -2.17 -22.79 11.24
C SER A 137 -2.28 -21.39 10.65
N SER A 138 -2.58 -20.37 11.46
CA SER A 138 -2.66 -18.98 11.02
C SER A 138 -1.28 -18.42 10.63
N LEU A 139 -0.23 -18.74 11.39
CA LEU A 139 1.13 -18.27 11.13
C LEU A 139 1.65 -18.75 9.78
N SER A 140 1.50 -20.05 9.49
CA SER A 140 1.93 -20.62 8.20
C SER A 140 1.14 -20.02 7.02
N ARG A 141 -0.14 -19.65 7.20
CA ARG A 141 -0.94 -18.96 6.17
C ARG A 141 -0.37 -17.56 5.86
N TYR A 142 -0.06 -16.77 6.88
CA TYR A 142 0.52 -15.44 6.66
C TYR A 142 1.93 -15.51 6.05
N LEU A 143 2.74 -16.49 6.42
CA LEU A 143 4.05 -16.72 5.78
C LEU A 143 3.90 -17.10 4.30
N ALA A 144 2.97 -17.99 3.98
CA ALA A 144 2.66 -18.35 2.60
C ALA A 144 2.16 -17.16 1.79
N MET A 145 1.29 -16.32 2.37
CA MET A 145 0.86 -15.07 1.75
C MET A 145 2.04 -14.12 1.51
N GLY A 146 2.95 -14.00 2.48
CA GLY A 146 4.19 -13.22 2.33
C GLY A 146 5.05 -13.73 1.17
N LEU A 147 5.22 -15.03 1.05
CA LEU A 147 5.97 -15.65 -0.05
C LEU A 147 5.31 -15.39 -1.42
N LEU A 148 3.99 -15.56 -1.50
CA LEU A 148 3.21 -15.26 -2.71
C LEU A 148 3.26 -13.76 -3.06
N ALA A 149 3.26 -12.86 -2.06
CA ALA A 149 3.42 -11.43 -2.27
C ALA A 149 4.81 -11.10 -2.84
N VAL A 150 5.85 -11.71 -2.27
CA VAL A 150 7.23 -11.54 -2.78
C VAL A 150 7.34 -12.05 -4.21
N ALA A 151 6.76 -13.21 -4.55
CA ALA A 151 6.72 -13.71 -5.91
C ALA A 151 6.02 -12.73 -6.87
N GLY A 152 4.87 -12.18 -6.48
CA GLY A 152 4.15 -11.17 -7.26
C GLY A 152 4.96 -9.87 -7.46
N LEU A 153 5.59 -9.35 -6.40
CA LEU A 153 6.43 -8.15 -6.48
C LEU A 153 7.69 -8.38 -7.31
N SER A 154 8.34 -9.54 -7.15
CA SER A 154 9.53 -9.89 -7.95
C SER A 154 9.19 -10.03 -9.44
N SER A 155 7.98 -10.48 -9.80
CA SER A 155 7.54 -10.50 -11.19
C SER A 155 7.45 -9.10 -11.80
N LEU A 156 7.04 -8.08 -11.02
CA LEU A 156 7.01 -6.69 -11.47
C LEU A 156 8.41 -6.12 -11.72
N TYR A 157 9.40 -6.53 -10.94
CA TYR A 157 10.79 -6.13 -11.16
C TYR A 157 11.29 -6.52 -12.57
N TYR A 158 10.97 -7.72 -13.05
CA TYR A 158 11.35 -8.14 -14.41
C TYR A 158 10.69 -7.28 -15.49
N VAL A 159 9.46 -6.81 -15.25
CA VAL A 159 8.74 -5.94 -16.18
C VAL A 159 9.32 -4.53 -16.20
N VAL A 160 9.57 -3.95 -15.02
CA VAL A 160 9.95 -2.53 -14.88
C VAL A 160 11.43 -2.31 -15.17
N GLU A 161 12.32 -3.10 -14.57
CA GLU A 161 13.76 -2.89 -14.66
C GLU A 161 14.39 -3.58 -15.87
N LEU A 162 13.98 -4.81 -16.15
CA LEU A 162 14.59 -5.60 -17.22
C LEU A 162 13.84 -5.49 -18.54
N ASN A 163 12.71 -4.81 -18.58
CA ASN A 163 11.82 -4.72 -19.74
C ASN A 163 11.58 -6.10 -20.41
N ARG A 164 11.51 -7.13 -19.59
CA ARG A 164 11.23 -8.51 -19.99
C ARG A 164 9.88 -8.92 -19.49
N PHE A 165 9.12 -9.61 -20.34
CA PHE A 165 7.77 -10.08 -20.02
C PHE A 165 7.75 -11.61 -19.94
N PRO A 166 8.09 -12.20 -18.78
CA PRO A 166 8.10 -13.64 -18.61
C PRO A 166 6.66 -14.19 -18.50
N THR A 167 6.11 -14.61 -19.63
CA THR A 167 4.75 -15.18 -19.71
C THR A 167 4.59 -16.40 -18.79
N GLU A 168 5.63 -17.22 -18.66
CA GLU A 168 5.65 -18.43 -17.84
C GLU A 168 5.45 -18.09 -16.34
N VAL A 169 6.04 -16.98 -15.87
CA VAL A 169 5.87 -16.51 -14.49
C VAL A 169 4.41 -16.15 -14.20
N TYR A 170 3.78 -15.40 -15.12
CA TYR A 170 2.39 -15.00 -14.91
C TYR A 170 1.41 -16.16 -15.02
N TRP A 171 1.67 -17.15 -15.90
CA TRP A 171 0.93 -18.40 -15.89
C TRP A 171 1.06 -19.16 -14.56
N ALA A 172 2.28 -19.27 -14.05
CA ALA A 172 2.53 -19.93 -12.77
C ALA A 172 1.83 -19.20 -11.60
N LEU A 173 1.90 -17.86 -11.56
CA LEU A 173 1.21 -17.05 -10.57
C LEU A 173 -0.32 -17.24 -10.64
N CYS A 174 -0.91 -17.13 -11.84
CA CYS A 174 -2.35 -17.33 -12.02
C CYS A 174 -2.80 -18.73 -11.58
N LEU A 175 -2.08 -19.77 -11.99
CA LEU A 175 -2.38 -21.15 -11.61
C LEU A 175 -2.24 -21.37 -10.09
N SER A 176 -1.20 -20.81 -9.48
CA SER A 176 -0.95 -20.89 -8.04
C SER A 176 -2.07 -20.22 -7.23
N TYR A 177 -2.44 -18.99 -7.59
CA TYR A 177 -3.53 -18.28 -6.92
C TYR A 177 -4.87 -18.97 -7.14
N PHE A 178 -5.15 -19.43 -8.37
CA PHE A 178 -6.38 -20.14 -8.68
C PHE A 178 -6.48 -21.46 -7.92
N ALA A 179 -5.37 -22.22 -7.81
CA ALA A 179 -5.34 -23.47 -7.05
C ALA A 179 -5.67 -23.24 -5.57
N VAL A 180 -5.07 -22.22 -4.96
CA VAL A 180 -5.38 -21.85 -3.57
C VAL A 180 -6.85 -21.51 -3.41
N VAL A 181 -7.39 -20.68 -4.29
CA VAL A 181 -8.78 -20.24 -4.27
C VAL A 181 -9.73 -21.43 -4.47
N ALA A 182 -9.43 -22.32 -5.41
CA ALA A 182 -10.22 -23.52 -5.66
C ALA A 182 -10.26 -24.46 -4.43
N VAL A 183 -9.10 -24.69 -3.81
CA VAL A 183 -9.02 -25.53 -2.59
C VAL A 183 -9.73 -24.84 -1.41
N ALA A 184 -9.53 -23.54 -1.22
CA ALA A 184 -10.20 -22.79 -0.15
C ALA A 184 -11.74 -22.81 -0.31
N ASN A 185 -12.24 -22.87 -1.55
CA ASN A 185 -13.68 -22.94 -1.82
C ASN A 185 -14.24 -24.37 -1.78
N SER A 186 -13.41 -25.41 -1.90
CA SER A 186 -13.86 -26.80 -1.95
C SER A 186 -14.52 -27.29 -0.65
N VAL A 187 -14.11 -26.76 0.51
CA VAL A 187 -14.58 -27.17 1.83
C VAL A 187 -14.98 -25.97 2.66
N GLU A 188 -16.18 -25.98 3.24
CA GLU A 188 -16.69 -24.89 4.06
C GLU A 188 -15.80 -24.58 5.27
N ARG A 189 -15.18 -25.59 5.89
CA ARG A 189 -14.21 -25.44 6.97
C ARG A 189 -13.01 -24.58 6.55
N PHE A 190 -12.57 -24.64 5.31
CA PHE A 190 -11.45 -23.82 4.81
C PHE A 190 -11.89 -22.37 4.61
N ARG A 191 -13.10 -22.16 4.09
CA ARG A 191 -13.67 -20.81 3.94
C ARG A 191 -13.78 -20.06 5.25
N GLN A 192 -14.21 -20.74 6.32
CA GLN A 192 -14.33 -20.13 7.65
C GLN A 192 -12.99 -19.70 8.26
N GLN A 193 -11.87 -20.22 7.76
CA GLN A 193 -10.53 -19.82 8.19
C GLN A 193 -10.01 -18.56 7.48
N LEU A 194 -10.65 -18.13 6.39
CA LEU A 194 -10.19 -16.98 5.61
C LEU A 194 -10.61 -15.68 6.29
N SER A 195 -9.60 -14.88 6.64
CA SER A 195 -9.83 -13.52 7.10
C SER A 195 -10.11 -12.58 5.92
N PHE A 196 -10.71 -11.43 6.21
CA PHE A 196 -10.90 -10.36 5.25
C PHE A 196 -9.59 -9.99 4.51
N ALA A 197 -8.48 -9.84 5.24
CA ALA A 197 -7.17 -9.54 4.66
C ALA A 197 -6.69 -10.64 3.69
N THR A 198 -6.95 -11.91 4.00
CA THR A 198 -6.61 -13.04 3.13
C THR A 198 -7.42 -13.01 1.83
N ILE A 199 -8.71 -12.74 1.92
CA ILE A 199 -9.60 -12.63 0.76
C ILE A 199 -9.15 -11.46 -0.12
N ALA A 200 -8.92 -10.28 0.47
CA ALA A 200 -8.45 -9.10 -0.24
C ALA A 200 -7.13 -9.36 -0.96
N PHE A 201 -6.19 -10.01 -0.29
CA PHE A 201 -4.90 -10.37 -0.87
C PHE A 201 -5.05 -11.24 -2.12
N PHE A 202 -5.77 -12.37 -2.03
CA PHE A 202 -5.92 -13.28 -3.16
C PHE A 202 -6.71 -12.66 -4.32
N CYS A 203 -7.74 -11.87 -4.04
CA CYS A 203 -8.47 -11.15 -5.08
C CYS A 203 -7.57 -10.15 -5.81
N LEU A 204 -6.77 -9.37 -5.08
CA LEU A 204 -5.86 -8.40 -5.66
C LEU A 204 -4.76 -9.08 -6.49
N GLN A 205 -4.16 -10.13 -5.97
CA GLN A 205 -3.10 -10.87 -6.65
C GLN A 205 -3.62 -11.59 -7.90
N LEU A 206 -4.78 -12.22 -7.82
CA LEU A 206 -5.40 -12.89 -8.98
C LEU A 206 -5.75 -11.88 -10.06
N LEU A 207 -6.31 -10.72 -9.67
CA LEU A 207 -6.61 -9.64 -10.61
C LEU A 207 -5.34 -9.11 -11.27
N SER A 208 -4.28 -8.82 -10.49
CA SER A 208 -3.01 -8.31 -11.05
C SER A 208 -2.35 -9.31 -11.99
N ALA A 209 -2.26 -10.58 -11.60
CA ALA A 209 -1.64 -11.63 -12.42
C ALA A 209 -2.43 -11.91 -13.70
N THR A 210 -3.78 -11.97 -13.63
CA THR A 210 -4.63 -12.14 -14.82
C THR A 210 -4.59 -10.93 -15.74
N SER A 211 -4.49 -9.73 -15.18
CA SER A 211 -4.36 -8.50 -15.97
C SER A 211 -3.04 -8.46 -16.74
N MET A 212 -1.93 -8.80 -16.08
CA MET A 212 -0.62 -8.87 -16.73
C MET A 212 -0.58 -9.95 -17.80
N LEU A 213 -1.12 -11.14 -17.50
CA LEU A 213 -1.20 -12.22 -18.47
C LEU A 213 -2.03 -11.82 -19.70
N PHE A 214 -3.16 -11.13 -19.49
CA PHE A 214 -4.01 -10.64 -20.57
C PHE A 214 -3.27 -9.62 -21.46
N ILE A 215 -2.55 -8.68 -20.85
CA ILE A 215 -1.74 -7.69 -21.59
C ILE A 215 -0.66 -8.40 -22.43
N LEU A 216 0.00 -9.42 -21.85
CA LEU A 216 1.04 -10.17 -22.56
C LEU A 216 0.51 -11.05 -23.70
N LEU A 217 -0.73 -11.52 -23.59
CA LEU A 217 -1.38 -12.28 -24.66
C LEU A 217 -1.92 -11.40 -25.80
N LEU A 218 -2.06 -10.10 -25.58
CA LEU A 218 -2.41 -9.12 -26.59
C LEU A 218 -1.13 -8.57 -27.22
N ASP A 219 -0.53 -9.31 -28.14
CA ASP A 219 0.75 -9.01 -28.82
C ASP A 219 0.74 -7.69 -29.61
N GLU A 220 -0.42 -7.05 -29.78
CA GLU A 220 -0.64 -5.84 -30.58
C GLU A 220 -0.77 -4.55 -29.73
N ILE A 221 -0.39 -4.58 -28.45
CA ILE A 221 -0.50 -3.39 -27.60
C ILE A 221 0.76 -2.52 -27.71
N ASP A 222 0.71 -1.55 -28.63
CA ASP A 222 1.84 -0.64 -28.91
C ASP A 222 1.81 0.67 -28.09
N SER A 223 0.70 1.00 -27.44
CA SER A 223 0.55 2.29 -26.78
C SER A 223 0.12 2.20 -25.31
N LYS A 224 0.59 3.19 -24.51
CA LYS A 224 0.20 3.32 -23.09
C LYS A 224 -1.32 3.46 -22.91
N SER A 225 -2.02 4.09 -23.87
CA SER A 225 -3.47 4.25 -23.82
C SER A 225 -4.19 2.91 -23.98
N GLN A 226 -3.69 2.02 -24.82
CA GLN A 226 -4.26 0.69 -25.02
C GLN A 226 -4.04 -0.20 -23.80
N VAL A 227 -2.88 -0.13 -23.15
CA VAL A 227 -2.61 -0.85 -21.90
C VAL A 227 -3.60 -0.44 -20.80
N THR A 228 -3.78 0.86 -20.61
CA THR A 228 -4.73 1.38 -19.60
C THR A 228 -6.17 1.02 -19.90
N MET A 229 -6.55 1.03 -21.17
CA MET A 229 -7.87 0.60 -21.62
C MET A 229 -8.09 -0.89 -21.37
N ALA A 230 -7.09 -1.73 -21.67
CA ALA A 230 -7.14 -3.16 -21.38
C ALA A 230 -7.34 -3.44 -19.90
N LEU A 231 -6.60 -2.75 -19.03
CA LEU A 231 -6.77 -2.85 -17.57
C LEU A 231 -8.18 -2.42 -17.13
N LEU A 232 -8.72 -1.35 -17.70
CA LEU A 232 -10.07 -0.89 -17.37
C LEU A 232 -11.14 -1.89 -17.83
N ILE A 233 -10.96 -2.53 -18.99
CA ILE A 233 -11.84 -3.61 -19.46
C ILE A 233 -11.82 -4.79 -18.50
N ILE A 234 -10.64 -5.16 -17.99
CA ILE A 234 -10.52 -6.25 -17.02
C ILE A 234 -11.27 -5.90 -15.73
N VAL A 235 -11.14 -4.68 -15.22
CA VAL A 235 -11.90 -4.22 -14.05
C VAL A 235 -13.41 -4.28 -14.32
N LEU A 236 -13.85 -3.89 -15.52
CA LEU A 236 -15.24 -4.01 -15.93
C LEU A 236 -15.70 -5.47 -15.93
N LEU A 237 -14.95 -6.38 -16.53
CA LEU A 237 -15.26 -7.80 -16.56
C LEU A 237 -15.35 -8.40 -15.17
N TYR A 238 -14.41 -8.05 -14.27
CA TYR A 238 -14.45 -8.45 -12.87
C TYR A 238 -15.71 -7.93 -12.16
N THR A 239 -16.07 -6.68 -12.39
CA THR A 239 -17.27 -6.09 -11.80
C THR A 239 -18.55 -6.78 -12.30
N VAL A 240 -18.64 -7.05 -13.60
CA VAL A 240 -19.75 -7.79 -14.21
C VAL A 240 -19.83 -9.22 -13.67
N LEU A 241 -18.68 -9.90 -13.56
CA LEU A 241 -18.61 -11.25 -13.00
C LEU A 241 -19.09 -11.26 -11.54
N ASN A 242 -18.67 -10.29 -10.74
CA ASN A 242 -19.14 -10.14 -9.36
C ASN A 242 -20.66 -9.99 -9.29
N GLU A 243 -21.24 -9.07 -10.07
CA GLU A 243 -22.70 -8.87 -10.11
C GLU A 243 -23.43 -10.14 -10.55
N TRP A 244 -22.88 -10.88 -11.53
CA TRP A 244 -23.45 -12.13 -12.00
C TRP A 244 -23.39 -13.24 -10.94
N LEU A 245 -22.25 -13.37 -10.22
CA LEU A 245 -22.11 -14.35 -9.14
C LEU A 245 -23.04 -14.05 -7.97
N LEU A 246 -23.21 -12.78 -7.61
CA LEU A 246 -24.16 -12.34 -6.58
C LEU A 246 -25.61 -12.63 -7.01
N TYR A 247 -25.96 -12.34 -8.27
CA TYR A 247 -27.28 -12.63 -8.82
C TYR A 247 -27.61 -14.13 -8.77
N ARG A 248 -26.64 -14.98 -9.12
CA ARG A 248 -26.77 -16.44 -9.10
C ARG A 248 -26.69 -17.02 -7.69
N LYS A 249 -26.39 -16.24 -6.67
CA LYS A 249 -26.10 -16.70 -5.30
C LYS A 249 -25.05 -17.82 -5.28
N ALA A 250 -24.07 -17.73 -6.14
CA ALA A 250 -23.02 -18.72 -6.29
C ALA A 250 -22.18 -18.83 -5.01
N SER A 251 -21.71 -20.02 -4.68
CA SER A 251 -20.85 -20.28 -3.53
C SER A 251 -19.51 -19.52 -3.59
N TRP A 252 -19.15 -19.01 -4.76
CA TRP A 252 -17.92 -18.24 -5.04
C TRP A 252 -18.09 -16.72 -4.86
N SER A 253 -19.30 -16.23 -4.58
CA SER A 253 -19.58 -14.79 -4.43
C SER A 253 -18.76 -14.13 -3.33
N TRP A 254 -18.31 -14.88 -2.33
CA TRP A 254 -17.44 -14.38 -1.26
C TRP A 254 -16.02 -14.01 -1.73
N LEU A 255 -15.54 -14.56 -2.86
CA LEU A 255 -14.22 -14.28 -3.42
C LEU A 255 -14.09 -12.89 -4.01
N LEU A 256 -15.19 -12.29 -4.45
CA LEU A 256 -15.22 -11.02 -5.13
C LEU A 256 -16.23 -10.07 -4.46
N PRO A 257 -16.06 -9.70 -3.19
CA PRO A 257 -16.92 -8.71 -2.60
C PRO A 257 -16.76 -7.39 -3.38
N LYS A 258 -17.86 -6.67 -3.57
CA LYS A 258 -17.92 -5.48 -4.44
C LYS A 258 -16.90 -4.40 -4.06
N TRP A 259 -16.64 -4.21 -2.79
CA TRP A 259 -15.68 -3.24 -2.30
C TRP A 259 -14.21 -3.56 -2.69
N ILE A 260 -13.85 -4.83 -2.90
CA ILE A 260 -12.51 -5.21 -3.38
C ILE A 260 -12.27 -4.67 -4.80
N GLY A 261 -13.31 -4.57 -5.63
CA GLY A 261 -13.21 -3.98 -6.96
C GLY A 261 -12.79 -2.50 -6.97
N LEU A 262 -12.86 -1.80 -5.83
CA LEU A 262 -12.37 -0.43 -5.71
C LEU A 262 -10.85 -0.34 -5.78
N ILE A 263 -10.12 -1.29 -5.19
CA ILE A 263 -8.65 -1.27 -5.17
C ILE A 263 -8.09 -1.28 -6.60
N PRO A 264 -8.45 -2.24 -7.47
CA PRO A 264 -7.99 -2.22 -8.86
C PRO A 264 -8.52 -1.01 -9.64
N LEU A 265 -9.71 -0.51 -9.34
CA LEU A 265 -10.23 0.68 -9.98
C LEU A 265 -9.39 1.92 -9.66
N TYR A 266 -8.96 2.11 -8.40
CA TYR A 266 -8.02 3.17 -8.03
C TYR A 266 -6.64 2.95 -8.65
N ALA A 267 -6.15 1.71 -8.67
CA ALA A 267 -4.88 1.37 -9.33
C ALA A 267 -4.92 1.70 -10.83
N VAL A 268 -6.00 1.34 -11.52
CA VAL A 268 -6.20 1.71 -12.93
C VAL A 268 -6.25 3.23 -13.12
N ALA A 269 -6.96 3.95 -12.25
CA ALA A 269 -7.00 5.41 -12.31
C ALA A 269 -5.60 6.02 -12.14
N PHE A 270 -4.80 5.51 -11.19
CA PHE A 270 -3.44 5.96 -10.97
C PHE A 270 -2.54 5.63 -12.18
N ILE A 271 -2.55 4.40 -12.67
CA ILE A 271 -1.77 3.98 -13.83
C ILE A 271 -2.16 4.78 -15.07
N PHE A 272 -3.45 5.04 -15.26
CA PHE A 272 -3.95 5.89 -16.34
C PHE A 272 -3.36 7.29 -16.29
N LEU A 273 -3.39 7.92 -15.11
CA LEU A 273 -2.86 9.27 -14.92
C LEU A 273 -1.35 9.32 -15.16
N VAL A 274 -0.59 8.38 -14.58
CA VAL A 274 0.87 8.29 -14.76
C VAL A 274 1.24 7.95 -16.20
N GLY A 275 0.50 7.05 -16.84
CA GLY A 275 0.80 6.56 -18.19
C GLY A 275 0.37 7.48 -19.33
N LEU A 276 -0.76 8.16 -19.17
CA LEU A 276 -1.36 8.98 -20.23
C LEU A 276 -1.27 10.48 -19.99
N SER A 277 -0.99 10.92 -18.77
CA SER A 277 -0.81 12.35 -18.50
C SER A 277 0.64 12.77 -18.68
N HIS A 278 0.83 13.85 -19.42
CA HIS A 278 2.09 14.55 -19.49
C HIS A 278 1.82 16.04 -19.22
N ASP A 279 2.45 16.58 -18.21
CA ASP A 279 2.32 17.98 -17.80
C ASP A 279 0.87 18.47 -17.60
N GLY A 280 -0.03 17.58 -17.16
CA GLY A 280 -1.44 17.92 -16.95
C GLY A 280 -2.33 17.80 -18.20
N VAL A 281 -1.77 17.34 -19.31
CA VAL A 281 -2.49 17.04 -20.55
C VAL A 281 -2.57 15.54 -20.74
N ILE A 282 -3.76 15.04 -21.10
CA ILE A 282 -3.95 13.61 -21.36
C ILE A 282 -3.65 13.32 -22.82
N MET A 283 -2.67 12.46 -23.06
CA MET A 283 -2.22 12.03 -24.39
C MET A 283 -2.96 10.76 -24.81
N TRP A 284 -3.91 10.89 -25.73
CA TRP A 284 -4.61 9.76 -26.35
C TRP A 284 -3.93 9.38 -27.66
N SER A 285 -3.70 8.08 -27.90
CA SER A 285 -3.12 7.59 -29.15
C SER A 285 -4.08 7.79 -30.33
N SER A 286 -5.38 7.63 -30.10
CA SER A 286 -6.43 7.81 -31.09
C SER A 286 -7.73 8.32 -30.47
N GLY A 287 -8.60 8.89 -31.27
CA GLY A 287 -9.96 9.25 -30.86
C GLY A 287 -10.81 8.04 -30.49
N LEU A 288 -10.52 6.88 -31.11
CA LEU A 288 -11.19 5.62 -30.78
C LEU A 288 -10.85 5.15 -29.36
N ASP A 289 -9.60 5.22 -28.95
CA ASP A 289 -9.16 4.83 -27.60
C ASP A 289 -9.86 5.69 -26.54
N ARG A 290 -9.95 6.99 -26.80
CA ARG A 290 -10.68 7.92 -25.93
C ARG A 290 -12.15 7.53 -25.81
N LEU A 291 -12.81 7.21 -26.94
CA LEU A 291 -14.21 6.81 -26.95
C LEU A 291 -14.43 5.49 -26.20
N LEU A 292 -13.59 4.50 -26.47
CA LEU A 292 -13.67 3.19 -25.79
C LEU A 292 -13.45 3.33 -24.29
N PHE A 293 -12.51 4.17 -23.87
CA PHE A 293 -12.28 4.45 -22.45
C PHE A 293 -13.51 5.12 -21.81
N ALA A 294 -14.10 6.11 -22.49
CA ALA A 294 -15.32 6.78 -22.03
C ALA A 294 -16.49 5.80 -21.90
N LEU A 295 -16.68 4.91 -22.88
CA LEU A 295 -17.73 3.89 -22.83
C LEU A 295 -17.51 2.90 -21.69
N THR A 296 -16.28 2.40 -21.52
CA THR A 296 -15.95 1.42 -20.49
C THR A 296 -16.11 2.00 -19.09
N SER A 297 -15.60 3.21 -18.85
CA SER A 297 -15.77 3.92 -17.57
C SER A 297 -17.22 4.32 -17.32
N GLY A 298 -17.97 4.68 -18.35
CA GLY A 298 -19.41 4.95 -18.29
C GLY A 298 -20.21 3.71 -17.89
N LEU A 299 -19.90 2.55 -18.48
CA LEU A 299 -20.53 1.27 -18.09
C LEU A 299 -20.19 0.89 -16.65
N LEU A 300 -18.95 1.10 -16.21
CA LEU A 300 -18.56 0.93 -14.80
C LEU A 300 -19.39 1.84 -13.89
N THR A 301 -19.57 3.11 -14.27
CA THR A 301 -20.42 4.05 -13.52
C THR A 301 -21.84 3.50 -13.37
N LEU A 302 -22.45 3.03 -14.45
CA LEU A 302 -23.80 2.44 -14.41
C LEU A 302 -23.88 1.22 -13.48
N LEU A 303 -22.87 0.34 -13.50
CA LEU A 303 -22.81 -0.83 -12.62
C LEU A 303 -22.67 -0.42 -11.14
N TRP A 304 -21.88 0.59 -10.84
CA TRP A 304 -21.73 1.11 -9.48
C TRP A 304 -22.95 1.89 -9.00
N LEU A 305 -23.68 2.58 -9.89
CA LEU A 305 -24.91 3.28 -9.57
C LEU A 305 -26.12 2.35 -9.42
N ARG A 306 -26.04 1.13 -9.99
CA ARG A 306 -27.11 0.15 -9.88
C ARG A 306 -27.35 -0.19 -8.40
N PRO A 307 -28.63 -0.13 -7.92
CA PRO A 307 -28.96 -0.47 -6.57
C PRO A 307 -28.68 -1.96 -6.30
N LEU A 308 -27.77 -2.25 -5.37
CA LEU A 308 -27.62 -3.59 -4.80
C LEU A 308 -28.90 -3.94 -4.03
N GLN A 309 -29.46 -5.09 -4.30
CA GLN A 309 -30.58 -5.59 -3.51
C GLN A 309 -30.04 -6.02 -2.13
N GLY A 310 -30.36 -5.24 -1.10
CA GLY A 310 -30.43 -5.74 0.25
C GLY A 310 -29.37 -5.35 1.27
N VAL A 311 -28.37 -4.49 0.99
CA VAL A 311 -27.34 -4.18 1.99
C VAL A 311 -27.19 -2.67 2.18
N GLU A 312 -27.75 -2.14 3.29
CA GLU A 312 -27.63 -0.72 3.66
C GLU A 312 -26.18 -0.32 3.99
N ASP A 313 -25.37 -1.23 4.52
CA ASP A 313 -23.98 -0.99 4.92
C ASP A 313 -23.02 -0.80 3.75
N GLU A 314 -23.38 -1.21 2.53
CA GLU A 314 -22.54 -1.09 1.35
C GLU A 314 -22.66 0.26 0.62
N GLN A 315 -23.55 1.17 1.05
CA GLN A 315 -23.78 2.45 0.35
C GLN A 315 -22.53 3.32 0.26
N GLU A 316 -21.66 3.26 1.24
CA GLU A 316 -20.41 4.03 1.24
C GLU A 316 -19.47 3.56 0.14
N TRP A 317 -19.29 2.25 -0.01
CA TRP A 317 -18.42 1.67 -1.04
C TRP A 317 -18.98 1.88 -2.45
N VAL A 318 -20.28 1.73 -2.61
CA VAL A 318 -20.96 1.98 -3.89
C VAL A 318 -20.81 3.44 -4.32
N SER A 319 -20.94 4.41 -3.41
CA SER A 319 -20.75 5.81 -3.73
C SER A 319 -19.32 6.12 -4.14
N LEU A 320 -18.33 5.47 -3.52
CA LEU A 320 -16.93 5.63 -3.87
C LEU A 320 -16.63 5.10 -5.28
N GLY A 321 -17.10 3.89 -5.62
CA GLY A 321 -16.94 3.32 -6.95
C GLY A 321 -17.62 4.15 -8.05
N ALA A 322 -18.84 4.63 -7.77
CA ALA A 322 -19.57 5.51 -8.67
C ALA A 322 -18.83 6.84 -8.91
N LEU A 323 -18.34 7.49 -7.87
CA LEU A 323 -17.58 8.74 -7.96
C LEU A 323 -16.30 8.56 -8.78
N LEU A 324 -15.55 7.50 -8.49
CA LEU A 324 -14.29 7.25 -9.17
C LEU A 324 -14.53 6.92 -10.66
N SER A 325 -15.51 6.09 -10.96
CA SER A 325 -15.88 5.77 -12.34
C SER A 325 -16.36 7.02 -13.11
N LEU A 326 -17.14 7.91 -12.44
CA LEU A 326 -17.53 9.21 -12.99
C LEU A 326 -16.31 10.10 -13.24
N ALA A 327 -15.35 10.14 -12.31
CA ALA A 327 -14.12 10.91 -12.50
C ALA A 327 -13.31 10.40 -13.70
N LEU A 328 -13.15 9.07 -13.85
CA LEU A 328 -12.49 8.47 -15.00
C LEU A 328 -13.20 8.82 -16.32
N THR A 329 -14.52 8.71 -16.36
CA THR A 329 -15.30 9.12 -17.55
C THR A 329 -15.13 10.62 -17.81
N SER A 330 -15.11 11.44 -16.78
CA SER A 330 -14.91 12.88 -16.84
C SER A 330 -13.58 13.27 -17.46
N LEU A 331 -12.50 12.52 -17.19
CA LEU A 331 -11.16 12.75 -17.74
C LEU A 331 -11.12 12.70 -19.26
N THR A 332 -12.08 12.03 -19.89
CA THR A 332 -12.17 11.97 -21.35
C THR A 332 -12.76 13.23 -21.99
N LEU A 333 -13.38 14.14 -21.21
CA LEU A 333 -14.09 15.31 -21.74
C LEU A 333 -13.13 16.41 -22.19
N ILE A 334 -12.18 16.80 -21.29
CA ILE A 334 -11.23 17.88 -21.55
C ILE A 334 -9.80 17.38 -21.32
N PRO A 335 -9.18 16.74 -22.33
CA PRO A 335 -7.83 16.20 -22.18
C PRO A 335 -6.76 17.25 -21.88
N SER A 336 -7.00 18.51 -22.28
CA SER A 336 -6.04 19.62 -22.09
C SER A 336 -5.99 20.18 -20.68
N MET A 337 -6.96 19.86 -19.81
CA MET A 337 -7.06 20.40 -18.45
C MET A 337 -7.43 19.30 -17.46
N LEU A 338 -6.44 18.46 -17.09
CA LEU A 338 -6.63 17.32 -16.21
C LEU A 338 -7.35 17.68 -14.90
N TYR A 339 -6.92 18.77 -14.26
CA TYR A 339 -7.43 19.19 -12.95
C TYR A 339 -8.90 19.63 -12.97
N LEU A 340 -9.39 20.15 -14.10
CA LEU A 340 -10.80 20.47 -14.30
C LEU A 340 -11.58 19.24 -14.75
N SER A 341 -11.02 18.48 -15.68
CA SER A 341 -11.68 17.34 -16.28
C SER A 341 -12.10 16.30 -15.23
N MET A 342 -11.26 16.01 -14.25
CA MET A 342 -11.57 15.02 -13.19
C MET A 342 -12.86 15.29 -12.42
N VAL A 343 -13.28 16.53 -12.29
CA VAL A 343 -14.38 16.91 -11.38
C VAL A 343 -15.69 17.29 -12.08
N ILE A 344 -15.70 17.45 -13.41
CA ILE A 344 -16.88 17.93 -14.13
C ILE A 344 -18.10 17.02 -13.96
N LEU A 345 -17.97 15.73 -14.29
CA LEU A 345 -19.08 14.78 -14.14
C LEU A 345 -19.44 14.49 -12.69
N PRO A 346 -18.48 14.30 -11.74
CA PRO A 346 -18.80 14.22 -10.33
C PRO A 346 -19.58 15.43 -9.81
N LEU A 347 -19.20 16.66 -10.18
CA LEU A 347 -19.92 17.87 -9.80
C LEU A 347 -21.30 17.97 -10.45
N ALA A 348 -21.41 17.62 -11.74
CA ALA A 348 -22.68 17.59 -12.44
C ALA A 348 -23.65 16.57 -11.80
N PHE A 349 -23.14 15.40 -11.45
CA PHE A 349 -23.93 14.38 -10.74
C PHE A 349 -24.38 14.85 -9.37
N ALA A 350 -23.52 15.55 -8.62
CA ALA A 350 -23.87 16.14 -7.34
C ALA A 350 -24.99 17.19 -7.47
N ALA A 351 -24.84 18.10 -8.43
CA ALA A 351 -25.86 19.11 -8.70
C ALA A 351 -27.20 18.43 -9.05
N TRP A 352 -27.15 17.37 -9.85
CA TRP A 352 -28.34 16.60 -10.19
C TRP A 352 -28.99 15.94 -8.95
N CYS A 353 -28.19 15.33 -8.07
CA CYS A 353 -28.68 14.76 -6.82
C CYS A 353 -29.27 15.79 -5.87
N TYR A 354 -28.73 17.02 -5.88
CA TYR A 354 -29.24 18.13 -5.08
C TYR A 354 -30.61 18.65 -5.60
N VAL A 355 -30.73 18.79 -6.93
CA VAL A 355 -31.95 19.31 -7.57
C VAL A 355 -33.11 18.31 -7.55
N LYS A 356 -32.80 17.00 -7.65
CA LYS A 356 -33.83 15.94 -7.61
C LYS A 356 -33.73 15.08 -6.35
N PRO A 357 -34.26 15.58 -5.22
CA PRO A 357 -34.20 14.90 -3.93
C PRO A 357 -35.07 13.63 -3.82
N ILE A 358 -35.82 13.27 -4.84
CA ILE A 358 -36.78 12.15 -4.85
C ILE A 358 -36.09 10.80 -4.63
N GLN A 359 -34.83 10.70 -4.98
CA GLN A 359 -34.07 9.50 -4.75
C GLN A 359 -33.25 9.64 -3.45
N THR A 360 -33.88 9.33 -2.33
CA THR A 360 -33.30 9.40 -0.98
C THR A 360 -31.94 8.74 -0.83
N ARG A 361 -31.64 7.76 -1.66
CA ARG A 361 -30.41 6.98 -1.66
C ARG A 361 -29.15 7.81 -1.96
N TRP A 362 -29.24 8.78 -2.87
CA TRP A 362 -28.12 9.62 -3.29
C TRP A 362 -28.12 10.99 -2.62
N ARG A 363 -29.12 11.30 -1.80
CA ARG A 363 -29.29 12.60 -1.13
C ARG A 363 -28.10 12.97 -0.24
N LYS A 364 -27.48 11.97 0.41
CA LYS A 364 -26.30 12.14 1.27
C LYS A 364 -24.97 11.81 0.59
N PHE A 365 -24.97 11.70 -0.73
CA PHE A 365 -23.81 11.30 -1.50
C PHE A 365 -22.55 12.12 -1.20
N TRP A 366 -22.69 13.45 -1.10
CA TRP A 366 -21.59 14.33 -0.75
C TRP A 366 -21.23 14.33 0.74
N GLN A 367 -22.10 13.86 1.58
CA GLN A 367 -21.85 13.71 3.02
C GLN A 367 -21.22 12.36 3.36
N ALA A 368 -21.12 11.44 2.40
CA ALA A 368 -20.49 10.16 2.60
C ALA A 368 -18.97 10.31 2.81
N ARG A 369 -18.37 9.47 3.66
CA ARG A 369 -16.92 9.47 3.92
C ARG A 369 -16.11 9.33 2.63
N ASN A 370 -16.65 8.68 1.64
CA ASN A 370 -16.02 8.40 0.36
C ASN A 370 -15.78 9.64 -0.50
N THR A 371 -16.57 10.71 -0.31
CA THR A 371 -16.28 12.00 -0.95
C THR A 371 -14.94 12.58 -0.51
N LEU A 372 -14.56 12.37 0.74
CA LEU A 372 -13.23 12.77 1.24
C LEU A 372 -12.10 12.03 0.51
N VAL A 373 -12.30 10.74 0.22
CA VAL A 373 -11.31 9.93 -0.52
C VAL A 373 -11.12 10.48 -1.94
N LEU A 374 -12.21 10.81 -2.65
CA LEU A 374 -12.12 11.41 -3.98
C LEU A 374 -11.46 12.79 -3.96
N MET A 375 -11.83 13.64 -2.99
CA MET A 375 -11.22 14.96 -2.85
C MET A 375 -9.73 14.86 -2.53
N LEU A 376 -9.34 13.93 -1.66
CA LEU A 376 -7.95 13.66 -1.36
C LEU A 376 -7.19 13.14 -2.58
N PHE A 377 -7.79 12.22 -3.33
CA PHE A 377 -7.23 11.71 -4.58
C PHE A 377 -7.00 12.85 -5.59
N TRP A 378 -7.98 13.74 -5.73
CA TRP A 378 -7.83 14.93 -6.58
C TRP A 378 -6.69 15.84 -6.10
N ILE A 379 -6.64 16.14 -4.78
CA ILE A 379 -5.58 16.98 -4.19
C ILE A 379 -4.19 16.40 -4.48
N VAL A 380 -4.04 15.08 -4.37
CA VAL A 380 -2.75 14.42 -4.63
C VAL A 380 -2.41 14.44 -6.12
N CYS A 381 -3.29 13.92 -6.96
CA CYS A 381 -3.01 13.74 -8.39
C CYS A 381 -2.90 15.05 -9.15
N SER A 382 -3.74 16.06 -8.83
CA SER A 382 -3.71 17.35 -9.52
C SER A 382 -2.37 18.08 -9.33
N GLN A 383 -1.74 17.94 -8.17
CA GLN A 383 -0.44 18.57 -7.90
C GLN A 383 0.71 17.86 -8.63
N ILE A 384 0.70 16.53 -8.67
CA ILE A 384 1.72 15.74 -9.38
C ILE A 384 1.75 16.13 -10.88
N PHE A 385 0.58 16.38 -11.48
CA PHE A 385 0.45 16.68 -12.91
C PHE A 385 0.17 18.16 -13.20
N SER A 386 0.77 19.06 -12.41
CA SER A 386 0.44 20.48 -12.46
C SER A 386 1.37 21.34 -13.36
N GLN A 387 2.37 20.77 -14.02
CA GLN A 387 3.39 21.53 -14.74
C GLN A 387 2.81 22.48 -15.79
N GLN A 388 1.89 22.03 -16.61
CA GLN A 388 1.21 22.86 -17.61
C GLN A 388 0.19 23.85 -17.01
N ALA A 389 -0.27 23.62 -15.80
CA ALA A 389 -1.33 24.40 -15.18
C ALA A 389 -0.83 25.82 -14.74
N PHE A 390 0.46 26.00 -14.57
CA PHE A 390 1.06 27.29 -14.19
C PHE A 390 2.01 27.87 -15.25
N ALA A 391 2.24 27.17 -16.35
CA ALA A 391 3.09 27.65 -17.45
C ALA A 391 2.54 28.95 -18.03
N GLY A 392 3.41 29.94 -18.23
CA GLY A 392 3.05 31.24 -18.80
C GLY A 392 2.47 32.27 -17.81
N TYR A 393 2.26 31.93 -16.54
CA TYR A 393 1.83 32.88 -15.52
C TYR A 393 3.04 33.52 -14.83
N TRP A 394 2.99 34.87 -14.69
CA TRP A 394 4.05 35.63 -14.03
C TRP A 394 4.14 35.35 -12.52
N LEU A 395 2.98 35.15 -11.86
CA LEU A 395 2.91 34.77 -10.45
C LEU A 395 2.54 33.30 -10.32
N PRO A 396 3.46 32.42 -9.94
CA PRO A 396 3.21 30.98 -9.85
C PRO A 396 2.28 30.57 -8.68
N ILE A 397 1.87 31.53 -7.83
CA ILE A 397 1.06 31.32 -6.62
C ILE A 397 -0.41 31.75 -6.84
N PHE A 398 -0.73 32.52 -7.90
CA PHE A 398 -2.08 33.03 -8.18
C PHE A 398 -2.57 32.62 -9.58
N THR A 399 -2.44 31.36 -9.89
CA THR A 399 -2.95 30.78 -11.14
C THR A 399 -4.40 30.32 -10.97
N PRO A 400 -5.18 30.15 -12.04
CA PRO A 400 -6.52 29.51 -11.96
C PRO A 400 -6.47 28.13 -11.29
N PHE A 401 -5.36 27.40 -11.47
CA PHE A 401 -5.11 26.12 -10.82
C PHE A 401 -5.01 26.23 -9.30
N ASP A 402 -4.31 27.26 -8.81
CA ASP A 402 -4.19 27.52 -7.37
C ASP A 402 -5.53 27.90 -6.73
N LEU A 403 -6.34 28.69 -7.43
CA LEU A 403 -7.69 29.02 -6.98
C LEU A 403 -8.58 27.76 -6.85
N VAL A 404 -8.52 26.86 -7.83
CA VAL A 404 -9.22 25.59 -7.77
C VAL A 404 -8.66 24.72 -6.63
N SER A 405 -7.35 24.69 -6.45
CA SER A 405 -6.70 23.92 -5.37
C SER A 405 -7.09 24.44 -3.98
N ILE A 406 -7.14 25.76 -3.79
CA ILE A 406 -7.59 26.40 -2.54
C ILE A 406 -9.09 26.11 -2.31
N ALA A 407 -9.93 26.19 -3.35
CA ALA A 407 -11.35 25.87 -3.26
C ALA A 407 -11.55 24.40 -2.87
N MET A 408 -10.79 23.48 -3.47
CA MET A 408 -10.84 22.05 -3.14
C MET A 408 -10.35 21.77 -1.73
N LEU A 409 -9.26 22.41 -1.27
CA LEU A 409 -8.80 22.29 0.12
C LEU A 409 -9.85 22.84 1.11
N THR A 410 -10.44 23.98 0.82
CA THR A 410 -11.47 24.59 1.65
C THR A 410 -12.70 23.67 1.72
N GLY A 411 -13.14 23.14 0.59
CA GLY A 411 -14.22 22.15 0.52
C GLY A 411 -13.88 20.88 1.30
N PHE A 412 -12.66 20.38 1.20
CA PHE A 412 -12.18 19.23 1.94
C PHE A 412 -12.19 19.44 3.45
N ILE A 413 -11.69 20.58 3.92
CA ILE A 413 -11.73 20.96 5.35
C ILE A 413 -13.17 21.09 5.84
N TRP A 414 -14.05 21.68 5.04
CA TRP A 414 -15.48 21.80 5.37
C TRP A 414 -16.13 20.42 5.50
N MET A 415 -15.89 19.52 4.54
CA MET A 415 -16.38 18.14 4.58
C MET A 415 -15.83 17.36 5.77
N LEU A 416 -14.53 17.49 6.09
CA LEU A 416 -13.93 16.90 7.28
C LEU A 416 -14.63 17.37 8.55
N ASN A 417 -14.94 18.66 8.67
CA ASN A 417 -15.66 19.20 9.81
C ASN A 417 -17.08 18.62 9.93
N LEU A 418 -17.79 18.42 8.82
CA LEU A 418 -19.09 17.75 8.80
C LEU A 418 -18.98 16.29 9.25
N GLN A 419 -17.97 15.58 8.76
CA GLN A 419 -17.74 14.18 9.12
C GLN A 419 -17.31 14.02 10.59
N MET A 420 -16.51 14.94 11.12
CA MET A 420 -16.15 14.95 12.55
C MET A 420 -17.39 15.19 13.45
N LYS A 421 -18.34 16.01 13.00
CA LYS A 421 -19.63 16.19 13.71
C LYS A 421 -20.51 14.93 13.59
N ALA A 422 -20.35 14.15 12.53
CA ALA A 422 -21.08 12.90 12.28
C ALA A 422 -20.42 11.66 12.90
N GLY A 423 -19.32 11.81 13.67
CA GLY A 423 -18.68 10.72 14.39
C GLY A 423 -17.32 10.28 13.85
N LEU A 424 -16.74 10.98 12.88
CA LEU A 424 -15.33 10.76 12.51
C LEU A 424 -14.41 11.21 13.66
N GLU A 425 -13.41 10.43 13.97
CA GLU A 425 -12.45 10.76 15.02
C GLU A 425 -11.75 12.11 14.72
N LYS A 426 -11.77 13.02 15.68
CA LYS A 426 -11.21 14.38 15.55
C LYS A 426 -9.70 14.34 15.22
N SER A 427 -8.99 13.37 15.80
CA SER A 427 -7.57 13.18 15.53
C SER A 427 -7.30 12.81 14.06
N LEU A 428 -8.08 11.87 13.50
CA LEU A 428 -7.97 11.48 12.10
C LEU A 428 -8.30 12.66 11.16
N GLY A 429 -9.36 13.41 11.45
CA GLY A 429 -9.71 14.59 10.68
C GLY A 429 -8.62 15.65 10.68
N ALA A 430 -8.01 15.89 11.84
CA ALA A 430 -6.90 16.85 11.96
C ALA A 430 -5.64 16.38 11.21
N ILE A 431 -5.31 15.09 11.26
CA ILE A 431 -4.18 14.50 10.50
C ILE A 431 -4.40 14.67 9.00
N LEU A 432 -5.59 14.33 8.49
CA LEU A 432 -5.92 14.45 7.06
C LEU A 432 -5.84 15.92 6.59
N MET A 433 -6.33 16.86 7.40
CA MET A 433 -6.24 18.28 7.11
C MET A 433 -4.77 18.76 7.04
N MET A 434 -3.96 18.39 8.03
CA MET A 434 -2.55 18.79 8.06
C MET A 434 -1.73 18.13 6.96
N SER A 435 -2.00 16.87 6.62
CA SER A 435 -1.36 16.18 5.50
C SER A 435 -1.67 16.84 4.16
N SER A 436 -2.93 17.22 3.93
CA SER A 436 -3.34 17.93 2.71
C SER A 436 -2.69 19.31 2.60
N LEU A 437 -2.61 20.03 3.72
CA LEU A 437 -1.94 21.31 3.78
C LEU A 437 -0.43 21.18 3.49
N LEU A 438 0.22 20.17 4.10
CA LEU A 438 1.63 19.86 3.86
C LEU A 438 1.90 19.58 2.39
N TRP A 439 1.05 18.76 1.77
CA TRP A 439 1.15 18.39 0.37
C TRP A 439 1.03 19.62 -0.55
N LEU A 440 -0.05 20.38 -0.43
CA LEU A 440 -0.30 21.55 -1.27
C LEU A 440 0.76 22.63 -1.08
N SER A 441 1.16 22.91 0.17
CA SER A 441 2.20 23.92 0.43
C SER A 441 3.57 23.51 -0.12
N SER A 442 3.89 22.21 -0.10
CA SER A 442 5.13 21.69 -0.69
C SER A 442 5.17 21.96 -2.20
N TYR A 443 4.06 21.72 -2.90
CA TYR A 443 3.97 22.00 -4.34
C TYR A 443 3.94 23.49 -4.67
N VAL A 444 3.32 24.34 -3.84
CA VAL A 444 3.38 25.79 -4.00
C VAL A 444 4.81 26.29 -3.91
N VAL A 445 5.57 25.81 -2.91
CA VAL A 445 6.99 26.15 -2.76
C VAL A 445 7.80 25.63 -3.94
N LEU A 446 7.58 24.38 -4.36
CA LEU A 446 8.28 23.79 -5.51
C LEU A 446 8.05 24.59 -6.79
N ARG A 447 6.79 25.01 -7.08
CA ARG A 447 6.46 25.87 -8.21
C ARG A 447 7.16 27.24 -8.14
N ALA A 448 7.15 27.87 -6.97
CA ALA A 448 7.83 29.13 -6.77
C ALA A 448 9.34 29.01 -7.04
N LEU A 449 9.97 27.96 -6.52
CA LEU A 449 11.39 27.69 -6.77
C LEU A 449 11.68 27.44 -8.25
N HIS A 450 10.83 26.65 -8.92
CA HIS A 450 10.97 26.37 -10.34
C HIS A 450 10.90 27.65 -11.18
N VAL A 451 9.91 28.52 -10.94
CA VAL A 451 9.69 29.74 -11.75
C VAL A 451 10.75 30.81 -11.48
N TYR A 452 11.15 31.01 -10.21
CA TYR A 452 12.09 32.10 -9.85
C TYR A 452 13.54 31.68 -9.90
N PHE A 453 13.86 30.40 -9.65
CA PHE A 453 15.23 29.91 -9.55
C PHE A 453 15.58 28.82 -10.55
N LEU A 454 14.66 28.50 -11.47
CA LEU A 454 14.84 27.48 -12.51
C LEU A 454 15.24 26.10 -11.94
N THR A 455 14.72 25.76 -10.78
CA THR A 455 14.97 24.44 -10.18
C THR A 455 14.18 23.35 -10.88
N PRO A 456 14.62 22.07 -10.83
CA PRO A 456 13.85 20.95 -11.36
C PRO A 456 12.45 20.87 -10.73
N TYR A 457 11.42 20.52 -11.54
CA TYR A 457 10.04 20.39 -11.11
C TYR A 457 9.49 19.02 -11.49
N ASN A 458 9.00 18.25 -10.51
CA ASN A 458 8.49 16.89 -10.67
C ASN A 458 9.47 15.92 -11.37
N ASP A 459 10.75 16.23 -11.33
CA ASP A 459 11.81 15.40 -11.85
C ASP A 459 12.63 14.79 -10.70
N TRP A 460 13.27 13.67 -10.94
CA TRP A 460 14.14 13.03 -9.95
C TRP A 460 15.27 13.97 -9.49
N GLU A 461 15.77 14.82 -10.38
CA GLU A 461 16.81 15.80 -10.11
C GLU A 461 16.43 16.82 -8.99
N MET A 462 15.13 17.00 -8.71
CA MET A 462 14.69 17.89 -7.59
C MET A 462 15.19 17.39 -6.22
N TRP A 463 15.42 16.07 -6.09
CA TRP A 463 15.92 15.49 -4.84
C TRP A 463 17.41 15.78 -4.61
N GLU A 464 18.16 16.08 -5.67
CA GLU A 464 19.57 16.44 -5.62
C GLU A 464 19.80 17.95 -5.51
N ASN A 465 18.75 18.76 -5.76
CA ASN A 465 18.85 20.22 -5.73
C ASN A 465 18.85 20.77 -4.30
N ALA A 466 19.98 21.38 -3.88
CA ALA A 466 20.18 21.87 -2.52
C ALA A 466 19.13 22.91 -2.07
N LEU A 467 18.69 23.80 -2.99
CA LEU A 467 17.74 24.87 -2.69
C LEU A 467 16.33 24.29 -2.47
N VAL A 468 15.93 23.32 -3.27
CA VAL A 468 14.67 22.59 -3.10
C VAL A 468 14.67 21.85 -1.77
N GLN A 469 15.77 21.15 -1.45
CA GLN A 469 15.90 20.36 -0.23
C GLN A 469 15.86 21.23 1.03
N LEU A 470 16.56 22.35 1.02
CA LEU A 470 16.54 23.32 2.13
C LEU A 470 15.13 23.88 2.34
N SER A 471 14.47 24.28 1.26
CA SER A 471 13.13 24.87 1.31
C SER A 471 12.10 23.88 1.84
N PHE A 472 12.15 22.61 1.42
CA PHE A 472 11.28 21.55 1.96
C PHE A 472 11.56 21.30 3.44
N THR A 473 12.82 21.26 3.85
CA THR A 473 13.18 21.10 5.26
C THR A 473 12.58 22.19 6.12
N LEU A 474 12.75 23.45 5.73
CA LEU A 474 12.20 24.61 6.47
C LEU A 474 10.67 24.60 6.50
N LEU A 475 10.02 24.31 5.38
CA LEU A 475 8.56 24.21 5.29
C LEU A 475 8.01 23.11 6.18
N TRP A 476 8.55 21.89 6.08
CA TRP A 476 8.05 20.73 6.81
C TRP A 476 8.27 20.87 8.32
N VAL A 477 9.42 21.42 8.73
CA VAL A 477 9.69 21.72 10.14
C VAL A 477 8.71 22.76 10.68
N SER A 478 8.46 23.83 9.92
CA SER A 478 7.50 24.88 10.31
C SER A 478 6.07 24.31 10.46
N LEU A 479 5.63 23.49 9.50
CA LEU A 479 4.32 22.86 9.55
C LEU A 479 4.21 21.81 10.67
N ALA A 480 5.27 21.04 10.92
CA ALA A 480 5.33 20.12 12.05
C ALA A 480 5.18 20.87 13.38
N PHE A 481 5.85 22.01 13.53
CA PHE A 481 5.73 22.88 14.69
C PHE A 481 4.31 23.40 14.89
N ILE A 482 3.68 23.92 13.82
CA ILE A 482 2.27 24.38 13.86
C ILE A 482 1.34 23.22 14.22
N CYS A 483 1.59 22.05 13.66
CA CYS A 483 0.85 20.84 13.93
C CYS A 483 0.91 20.47 15.42
N MET A 484 2.10 20.42 16.00
CA MET A 484 2.31 20.07 17.40
C MET A 484 1.74 21.13 18.35
N LEU A 485 1.90 22.43 18.05
CA LEU A 485 1.27 23.51 18.81
C LEU A 485 -0.25 23.40 18.82
N THR A 486 -0.84 23.13 17.65
CA THR A 486 -2.30 22.96 17.53
C THR A 486 -2.78 21.71 18.30
N ALA A 487 -1.99 20.64 18.23
CA ALA A 487 -2.25 19.41 18.95
C ALA A 487 -2.22 19.61 20.47
N THR A 488 -1.23 20.32 21.00
CA THR A 488 -1.15 20.64 22.42
C THR A 488 -2.32 21.50 22.88
N LYS A 489 -2.66 22.56 22.12
CA LYS A 489 -3.79 23.44 22.45
C LYS A 489 -5.16 22.74 22.40
N ARG A 490 -5.32 21.70 21.58
CA ARG A 490 -6.58 20.98 21.37
C ARG A 490 -6.61 19.60 22.03
N ASN A 491 -5.60 19.22 22.78
CA ASN A 491 -5.44 17.91 23.42
C ASN A 491 -5.55 16.73 22.43
N LEU A 492 -5.01 16.89 21.22
CA LEU A 492 -5.05 15.87 20.17
C LEU A 492 -3.73 15.11 20.09
N ARG A 493 -3.55 14.10 20.94
CA ARG A 493 -2.31 13.30 21.04
C ARG A 493 -1.87 12.69 19.71
N SER A 494 -2.81 12.12 18.93
CA SER A 494 -2.48 11.52 17.62
C SER A 494 -1.94 12.55 16.63
N LEU A 495 -2.47 13.79 16.65
CA LEU A 495 -1.97 14.88 15.82
C LEU A 495 -0.57 15.33 16.26
N TRP A 496 -0.28 15.30 17.57
CA TRP A 496 1.04 15.60 18.11
C TRP A 496 2.07 14.55 17.62
N ILE A 497 1.72 13.25 17.72
CA ILE A 497 2.55 12.14 17.21
C ILE A 497 2.79 12.30 15.71
N PHE A 498 1.77 12.67 14.93
CA PHE A 498 1.92 12.92 13.49
C PHE A 498 2.93 14.04 13.20
N GLY A 499 2.87 15.17 13.92
CA GLY A 499 3.87 16.23 13.84
C GLY A 499 5.28 15.74 14.19
N GLY A 500 5.40 14.91 15.22
CA GLY A 500 6.65 14.23 15.58
C GLY A 500 7.18 13.32 14.49
N CYS A 501 6.31 12.54 13.83
CA CYS A 501 6.69 11.72 12.68
C CYS A 501 7.24 12.55 11.51
N ILE A 502 6.65 13.72 11.23
CA ILE A 502 7.20 14.64 10.21
C ILE A 502 8.62 15.08 10.60
N LEU A 503 8.87 15.43 11.87
CA LEU A 503 10.21 15.82 12.33
C LEU A 503 11.21 14.67 12.22
N VAL A 504 10.81 13.45 12.57
CA VAL A 504 11.65 12.25 12.39
C VAL A 504 11.98 12.05 10.91
N LEU A 505 10.99 12.23 10.02
CA LEU A 505 11.17 12.12 8.57
C LEU A 505 12.14 13.17 8.04
N VAL A 506 12.02 14.42 8.50
CA VAL A 506 12.96 15.50 8.19
C VAL A 506 14.36 15.18 8.70
N THR A 507 14.49 14.65 9.91
CA THR A 507 15.79 14.27 10.48
C THR A 507 16.44 13.14 9.69
N LEU A 508 15.66 12.11 9.33
CA LEU A 508 16.15 11.02 8.47
C LEU A 508 16.58 11.54 7.09
N LYS A 509 15.81 12.45 6.51
CA LYS A 509 16.16 13.11 5.26
C LYS A 509 17.48 13.85 5.38
N LEU A 510 17.65 14.68 6.42
CA LEU A 510 18.89 15.41 6.67
C LEU A 510 20.09 14.45 6.79
N VAL A 511 19.92 13.33 7.50
CA VAL A 511 20.99 12.35 7.71
C VAL A 511 21.31 11.57 6.43
N LEU A 512 20.30 11.10 5.70
CA LEU A 512 20.49 10.18 4.58
C LEU A 512 20.81 10.89 3.26
N PHE A 513 20.16 12.03 2.99
CA PHE A 513 20.30 12.74 1.72
C PHE A 513 21.25 13.95 1.80
N ASP A 514 21.10 14.80 2.79
CA ASP A 514 21.89 16.03 2.86
C ASP A 514 23.36 15.75 3.26
N LEU A 515 23.64 14.62 3.92
CA LEU A 515 25.01 14.19 4.23
C LEU A 515 25.81 13.72 3.00
N SER A 516 25.15 13.26 1.95
CA SER A 516 25.83 12.70 0.78
C SER A 516 26.13 13.72 -0.32
N HIS A 517 25.30 14.78 -0.49
CA HIS A 517 25.31 15.62 -1.69
C HIS A 517 25.51 17.12 -1.46
N ILE A 518 25.45 17.63 -0.20
CA ILE A 518 25.48 19.05 0.07
C ILE A 518 26.78 19.49 0.77
N GLY A 519 27.28 20.70 0.45
CA GLY A 519 28.48 21.29 1.04
C GLY A 519 28.39 21.43 2.57
N THR A 520 29.56 21.39 3.25
CA THR A 520 29.70 21.36 4.71
C THR A 520 28.98 22.51 5.43
N LEU A 521 28.96 23.71 4.85
CA LEU A 521 28.33 24.89 5.47
C LEU A 521 26.80 24.75 5.52
N THR A 522 26.19 24.29 4.44
CA THR A 522 24.74 24.11 4.36
C THR A 522 24.27 23.00 5.30
N ARG A 523 25.06 21.94 5.49
CA ARG A 523 24.82 20.90 6.51
C ARG A 523 24.75 21.48 7.91
N VAL A 524 25.75 22.26 8.30
CA VAL A 524 25.83 22.86 9.64
C VAL A 524 24.62 23.75 9.90
N ILE A 525 24.23 24.58 8.93
CA ILE A 525 23.07 25.49 9.06
C ILE A 525 21.78 24.68 9.18
N SER A 526 21.60 23.64 8.37
CA SER A 526 20.40 22.79 8.40
C SER A 526 20.27 22.03 9.73
N PHE A 527 21.38 21.47 10.24
CA PHE A 527 21.37 20.77 11.55
C PHE A 527 21.14 21.72 12.72
N LEU A 528 21.79 22.88 12.73
CA LEU A 528 21.59 23.90 13.77
C LEU A 528 20.14 24.41 13.75
N GLY A 529 19.59 24.69 12.55
CA GLY A 529 18.22 25.15 12.40
C GLY A 529 17.20 24.10 12.86
N ALA A 530 17.34 22.87 12.40
CA ALA A 530 16.45 21.77 12.81
C ALA A 530 16.56 21.46 14.31
N GLY A 531 17.78 21.44 14.85
CA GLY A 531 18.02 21.20 16.28
C GLY A 531 17.43 22.31 17.16
N LEU A 532 17.60 23.57 16.76
CA LEU A 532 17.00 24.71 17.47
C LEU A 532 15.47 24.61 17.47
N VAL A 533 14.86 24.31 16.34
CA VAL A 533 13.40 24.18 16.26
C VAL A 533 12.92 22.99 17.09
N MET A 534 13.63 21.87 17.11
CA MET A 534 13.29 20.74 17.99
C MET A 534 13.32 21.11 19.48
N LEU A 535 14.32 21.91 19.91
CA LEU A 535 14.40 22.43 21.27
C LEU A 535 13.22 23.37 21.60
N VAL A 536 12.89 24.26 20.67
CA VAL A 536 11.74 25.17 20.81
C VAL A 536 10.44 24.38 20.90
N ILE A 537 10.27 23.34 20.08
CA ILE A 537 9.10 22.45 20.11
C ILE A 537 9.00 21.73 21.45
N ALA A 538 10.08 21.15 21.93
CA ALA A 538 10.10 20.42 23.20
C ALA A 538 9.68 21.32 24.37
N TYR A 539 10.03 22.60 24.31
CA TYR A 539 9.69 23.58 25.35
C TYR A 539 8.26 24.12 25.24
N ILE A 540 7.80 24.48 24.02
CA ILE A 540 6.54 25.20 23.81
C ILE A 540 5.34 24.25 23.56
N ALA A 541 5.58 23.08 23.00
CA ALA A 541 4.53 22.12 22.62
C ALA A 541 4.73 20.76 23.32
N PRO A 542 4.56 20.68 24.64
CA PRO A 542 4.66 19.41 25.36
C PRO A 542 3.58 18.44 24.88
N MET A 543 3.87 17.14 24.99
CA MET A 543 2.96 16.09 24.60
C MET A 543 1.67 16.14 25.45
N PRO A 544 0.46 16.14 24.83
CA PRO A 544 -0.79 16.08 25.57
C PRO A 544 -0.90 14.81 26.43
N GLU A 545 -1.40 14.96 27.65
CA GLU A 545 -1.63 13.85 28.56
C GLU A 545 -2.72 12.91 28.03
N LEU A 546 -2.68 11.64 28.46
CA LEU A 546 -3.77 10.70 28.19
C LEU A 546 -4.99 11.14 29.00
N GLU A 547 -6.12 11.42 28.34
CA GLU A 547 -7.40 11.43 29.05
C GLU A 547 -7.57 10.02 29.69
N GLU A 548 -7.40 9.91 30.99
CA GLU A 548 -7.89 8.75 31.72
C GLU A 548 -9.41 8.70 31.49
N LYS A 549 -9.86 7.70 30.74
CA LYS A 549 -11.28 7.36 30.71
C LYS A 549 -11.61 6.94 32.15
N ILE A 550 -12.15 7.88 32.91
CA ILE A 550 -12.87 7.56 34.14
C ILE A 550 -14.06 6.70 33.68
N ASN A 551 -13.93 5.37 33.91
CA ASN A 551 -14.99 4.40 33.70
C ASN A 551 -16.08 4.59 34.75
#